data_45a0f1437ade5801d8f65ce27d06557f
#
_entry.id   45a0f1437ade5801d8f65ce27d06557f
#
_cell.length_a   1.000
_cell.length_b   1.000
_cell.length_c   1.000
_cell.angle_alpha   90.00
_cell.angle_beta   90.00
_cell.angle_gamma   90.00
#
_symmetry.space_group_name_H-M   'P 1'
#
loop_
_entity.id
_entity.type
_entity.pdbx_description
1 polymer ?
#
loop_
_entity_poly.entity_id
_entity_poly.type
_entity_poly.pdbx_seq_one_letter_code
_entity_poly.pdbx_strand_id
1 'polypeptide(L)'
;MDESITKVPGVGKALKGEFEKLGVSTLMDAVELLPRGYDDRRKERRMNDATPIDPSVNCRITILSHETFPSPKMGMTLKVNAEDDDGERITLLCFNRPFLKNQLKIDSSWYLNAPVQRYKGLYSTSRFEIKKTKEECGIGKILPLYPLSGNLKQKNVRDATRFALVSLSPFDEILPQETIDRNKLVSRTDAFNFVHWPKDETEIEKGRRTLAFTELLLLE
;
A
#
# COMPACT_ATOMS: atom_id res chain seq x y z
N MET A 1 -4.31 8.37 -28.20
CA MET A 1 -5.29 7.28 -27.91
C MET A 1 -5.04 6.79 -26.50
N ASP A 2 -6.04 6.94 -25.63
CA ASP A 2 -5.90 6.48 -24.25
C ASP A 2 -5.88 4.95 -24.20
N GLU A 3 -4.77 4.40 -23.76
CA GLU A 3 -4.60 2.96 -23.68
C GLU A 3 -5.45 2.37 -22.55
N SER A 4 -6.18 1.28 -22.85
CA SER A 4 -7.06 0.62 -21.87
C SER A 4 -6.29 0.12 -20.63
N ILE A 5 -6.92 0.21 -19.46
CA ILE A 5 -6.40 -0.33 -18.19
C ILE A 5 -6.12 -1.85 -18.25
N THR A 6 -6.72 -2.57 -19.20
CA THR A 6 -6.47 -4.00 -19.41
C THR A 6 -5.08 -4.33 -19.94
N LYS A 7 -4.29 -3.34 -20.37
CA LYS A 7 -2.87 -3.52 -20.70
C LYS A 7 -2.01 -3.81 -19.47
N VAL A 8 -2.49 -3.44 -18.29
CA VAL A 8 -1.78 -3.73 -17.04
C VAL A 8 -1.75 -5.23 -16.80
N PRO A 9 -0.56 -5.85 -16.62
CA PRO A 9 -0.45 -7.26 -16.30
C PRO A 9 -1.28 -7.63 -15.06
N GLY A 10 -2.12 -8.65 -15.19
CA GLY A 10 -3.00 -9.12 -14.10
C GLY A 10 -4.35 -8.41 -14.02
N VAL A 11 -4.63 -7.38 -14.85
CA VAL A 11 -5.95 -6.75 -14.94
C VAL A 11 -6.80 -7.46 -15.99
N GLY A 12 -7.48 -8.53 -15.59
CA GLY A 12 -8.49 -9.21 -16.41
C GLY A 12 -9.89 -8.58 -16.28
N LYS A 13 -10.88 -9.19 -16.95
CA LYS A 13 -12.27 -8.65 -17.00
C LYS A 13 -12.86 -8.34 -15.62
N ALA A 14 -12.62 -9.18 -14.60
CA ALA A 14 -13.16 -8.99 -13.26
C ALA A 14 -12.58 -7.74 -12.57
N LEU A 15 -11.26 -7.54 -12.65
CA LEU A 15 -10.63 -6.35 -12.08
C LEU A 15 -10.92 -5.09 -12.88
N LYS A 16 -11.06 -5.19 -14.21
CA LYS A 16 -11.48 -4.06 -15.06
C LYS A 16 -12.78 -3.43 -14.54
N GLY A 17 -13.82 -4.24 -14.31
CA GLY A 17 -15.08 -3.73 -13.78
C GLY A 17 -14.97 -3.06 -12.40
N GLU A 18 -14.01 -3.49 -11.58
CA GLU A 18 -13.76 -2.82 -10.30
C GLU A 18 -12.98 -1.50 -10.47
N PHE A 19 -12.07 -1.40 -11.43
CA PHE A 19 -11.41 -0.15 -11.81
C PHE A 19 -12.41 0.84 -12.40
N GLU A 20 -13.31 0.41 -13.25
CA GLU A 20 -14.36 1.26 -13.84
C GLU A 20 -15.29 1.89 -12.79
N LYS A 21 -15.58 1.19 -11.68
CA LYS A 21 -16.31 1.76 -10.53
C LYS A 21 -15.54 2.89 -9.82
N LEU A 22 -14.23 2.95 -9.99
CA LEU A 22 -13.40 4.05 -9.51
C LEU A 22 -13.19 5.16 -10.55
N GLY A 23 -13.84 5.05 -11.71
CA GLY A 23 -13.66 5.97 -12.83
C GLY A 23 -12.40 5.69 -13.67
N VAL A 24 -11.77 4.51 -13.51
CA VAL A 24 -10.51 4.17 -14.18
C VAL A 24 -10.77 3.17 -15.30
N SER A 25 -10.69 3.63 -16.54
CA SER A 25 -10.86 2.84 -17.77
C SER A 25 -9.58 2.76 -18.60
N THR A 26 -8.73 3.77 -18.49
CA THR A 26 -7.50 3.96 -19.26
C THR A 26 -6.26 3.97 -18.35
N LEU A 27 -5.08 3.92 -18.95
CA LEU A 27 -3.82 4.10 -18.20
C LEU A 27 -3.71 5.53 -17.66
N MET A 28 -4.22 6.54 -18.40
CA MET A 28 -4.19 7.92 -17.92
C MET A 28 -5.08 8.10 -16.70
N ASP A 29 -6.30 7.52 -16.70
CA ASP A 29 -7.17 7.56 -15.53
C ASP A 29 -6.49 6.93 -14.29
N ALA A 30 -5.66 5.89 -14.48
CA ALA A 30 -4.92 5.28 -13.39
C ALA A 30 -3.83 6.21 -12.82
N VAL A 31 -3.21 7.04 -13.65
CA VAL A 31 -2.26 8.08 -13.21
C VAL A 31 -3.00 9.23 -12.52
N GLU A 32 -4.17 9.59 -12.98
CA GLU A 32 -5.00 10.66 -12.40
C GLU A 32 -5.74 10.22 -11.12
N LEU A 33 -5.80 8.91 -10.83
CA LEU A 33 -6.33 8.40 -9.57
C LEU A 33 -5.35 8.71 -8.42
N LEU A 34 -5.45 9.89 -7.84
CA LEU A 34 -4.55 10.32 -6.77
C LEU A 34 -4.74 9.55 -5.47
N PRO A 35 -3.66 9.30 -4.71
CA PRO A 35 -3.73 8.67 -3.40
C PRO A 35 -4.54 9.52 -2.40
N ARG A 36 -5.37 8.86 -1.57
CA ARG A 36 -6.08 9.50 -0.44
C ARG A 36 -5.18 9.77 0.76
N GLY A 37 -4.08 9.03 0.87
CA GLY A 37 -3.13 9.10 1.97
C GLY A 37 -1.92 8.24 1.69
N TYR A 38 -1.07 8.10 2.69
CA TYR A 38 0.17 7.34 2.58
C TYR A 38 0.38 6.47 3.82
N ASP A 39 0.98 5.31 3.61
CA ASP A 39 1.44 4.38 4.63
C ASP A 39 2.97 4.50 4.68
N ASP A 40 3.47 5.24 5.67
CA ASP A 40 4.90 5.47 5.83
C ASP A 40 5.55 4.29 6.56
N ARG A 41 6.26 3.48 5.79
CA ARG A 41 7.02 2.32 6.29
C ARG A 41 8.54 2.55 6.25
N ARG A 42 9.01 3.80 6.16
CA ARG A 42 10.45 4.09 6.10
C ARG A 42 11.19 3.68 7.35
N LYS A 43 10.59 3.88 8.51
CA LYS A 43 11.12 3.38 9.78
C LYS A 43 10.55 2.02 10.10
N GLU A 44 11.41 1.09 10.45
CA GLU A 44 10.98 -0.16 11.07
C GLU A 44 10.35 0.13 12.43
N ARG A 45 9.18 -0.44 12.68
CA ARG A 45 8.42 -0.27 13.93
C ARG A 45 8.11 -1.64 14.48
N ARG A 46 8.64 -1.92 15.66
CA ARG A 46 8.46 -3.18 16.37
C ARG A 46 7.23 -3.14 17.27
N MET A 47 6.95 -4.24 17.96
CA MET A 47 5.74 -4.34 18.79
C MET A 47 5.71 -3.26 19.87
N ASN A 48 6.85 -2.95 20.51
CA ASN A 48 6.94 -1.92 21.55
C ASN A 48 6.80 -0.49 21.04
N ASP A 49 6.93 -0.24 19.75
CA ASP A 49 6.69 1.08 19.13
C ASP A 49 5.20 1.35 18.89
N ALA A 50 4.35 0.32 18.98
CA ALA A 50 2.93 0.47 18.79
C ALA A 50 2.27 1.18 19.96
N THR A 51 1.45 2.19 19.65
CA THR A 51 0.68 2.95 20.63
C THR A 51 -0.83 2.85 20.32
N PRO A 52 -1.72 3.19 21.26
CA PRO A 52 -3.16 3.23 20.98
C PRO A 52 -3.54 4.22 19.85
N ILE A 53 -2.77 5.29 19.65
CA ILE A 53 -3.01 6.28 18.60
C ILE A 53 -2.45 5.82 17.27
N ASP A 54 -1.29 5.17 17.28
CA ASP A 54 -0.65 4.60 16.10
C ASP A 54 -0.26 3.14 16.36
N PRO A 55 -1.20 2.21 16.13
CA PRO A 55 -1.02 0.80 16.43
C PRO A 55 -0.24 0.03 15.37
N SER A 56 0.25 0.70 14.31
CA SER A 56 0.91 0.04 13.19
C SER A 56 2.32 -0.40 13.52
N VAL A 57 2.65 -1.63 13.13
CA VAL A 57 4.01 -2.19 13.17
C VAL A 57 4.43 -2.63 11.78
N ASN A 58 5.74 -2.57 11.50
CA ASN A 58 6.33 -3.02 10.24
C ASN A 58 7.73 -3.57 10.53
N CYS A 59 7.81 -4.83 10.90
CA CYS A 59 9.05 -5.43 11.39
C CYS A 59 9.22 -6.88 10.92
N ARG A 60 10.41 -7.42 11.17
CA ARG A 60 10.67 -8.85 11.03
C ARG A 60 10.07 -9.60 12.22
N ILE A 61 9.50 -10.76 11.93
CA ILE A 61 9.00 -11.71 12.93
C ILE A 61 9.49 -13.12 12.63
N THR A 62 9.63 -13.93 13.68
CA THR A 62 9.92 -15.37 13.58
C THR A 62 8.72 -16.16 14.06
N ILE A 63 8.30 -17.15 13.29
CA ILE A 63 7.13 -17.99 13.60
C ILE A 63 7.50 -19.01 14.68
N LEU A 64 6.76 -19.04 15.79
CA LEU A 64 7.01 -19.91 16.93
C LEU A 64 6.14 -21.15 16.94
N SER A 65 4.84 -21.00 16.69
CA SER A 65 3.89 -22.11 16.74
C SER A 65 2.62 -21.85 15.97
N HIS A 66 1.88 -22.94 15.72
CA HIS A 66 0.54 -22.91 15.12
C HIS A 66 -0.46 -23.59 16.04
N GLU A 67 -1.62 -22.97 16.20
CA GLU A 67 -2.76 -23.54 16.85
C GLU A 67 -3.97 -23.44 15.92
N THR A 68 -4.80 -24.46 15.88
CA THR A 68 -6.08 -24.41 15.16
C THR A 68 -7.21 -24.65 16.14
N PHE A 69 -8.24 -23.84 16.08
CA PHE A 69 -9.40 -23.98 16.93
C PHE A 69 -10.69 -23.71 16.15
N PRO A 70 -11.79 -24.39 16.51
CA PRO A 70 -13.09 -24.12 15.93
C PRO A 70 -13.62 -22.77 16.42
N SER A 71 -14.06 -21.93 15.48
CA SER A 71 -14.77 -20.68 15.79
C SER A 71 -16.24 -20.85 15.43
N PRO A 72 -17.18 -20.58 16.35
CA PRO A 72 -18.62 -20.76 16.09
C PRO A 72 -19.15 -19.98 14.89
N LYS A 73 -18.53 -18.84 14.57
CA LYS A 73 -18.95 -17.95 13.48
C LYS A 73 -18.10 -18.03 12.21
N MET A 74 -16.89 -18.58 12.30
CA MET A 74 -15.88 -18.49 11.22
C MET A 74 -15.24 -19.84 10.84
N GLY A 75 -15.78 -20.95 11.33
CA GLY A 75 -15.22 -22.27 11.07
C GLY A 75 -13.86 -22.47 11.75
N MET A 76 -12.95 -23.19 11.09
CA MET A 76 -11.59 -23.41 11.62
C MET A 76 -10.74 -22.16 11.49
N THR A 77 -10.28 -21.63 12.60
CA THR A 77 -9.38 -20.48 12.67
C THR A 77 -7.96 -20.95 12.96
N LEU A 78 -6.99 -20.50 12.15
CA LEU A 78 -5.59 -20.69 12.42
C LEU A 78 -5.05 -19.50 13.23
N LYS A 79 -4.39 -19.83 14.32
CA LYS A 79 -3.63 -18.90 15.17
C LYS A 79 -2.15 -19.18 14.93
N VAL A 80 -1.41 -18.17 14.55
CA VAL A 80 0.04 -18.23 14.36
C VAL A 80 0.67 -17.37 15.44
N ASN A 81 1.48 -17.97 16.31
CA ASN A 81 2.26 -17.23 17.29
C ASN A 81 3.65 -16.96 16.74
N ALA A 82 4.09 -15.72 16.88
CA ALA A 82 5.40 -15.25 16.41
C ALA A 82 5.99 -14.30 17.44
N GLU A 83 7.27 -13.97 17.26
CA GLU A 83 7.97 -12.93 18.03
C GLU A 83 8.75 -12.02 17.08
N ASP A 84 8.93 -10.75 17.47
CA ASP A 84 9.83 -9.85 16.78
C ASP A 84 11.28 -10.01 17.23
N ASP A 85 12.19 -9.21 16.66
CA ASP A 85 13.63 -9.30 16.99
C ASP A 85 13.97 -8.84 18.42
N ASP A 86 13.03 -8.20 19.13
CA ASP A 86 13.15 -7.83 20.55
C ASP A 86 12.56 -8.91 21.48
N GLY A 87 12.01 -10.00 20.93
CA GLY A 87 11.38 -11.08 21.67
C GLY A 87 9.93 -10.80 22.09
N GLU A 88 9.33 -9.69 21.61
CA GLU A 88 7.92 -9.39 21.86
C GLU A 88 7.00 -10.29 21.05
N ARG A 89 6.03 -10.90 21.71
CA ARG A 89 5.16 -11.90 21.11
C ARG A 89 3.90 -11.31 20.49
N ILE A 90 3.56 -11.81 19.32
CA ILE A 90 2.34 -11.47 18.60
C ILE A 90 1.58 -12.73 18.18
N THR A 91 0.26 -12.64 18.20
CA THR A 91 -0.64 -13.63 17.66
C THR A 91 -1.33 -13.12 16.39
N LEU A 92 -1.11 -13.81 15.27
CA LEU A 92 -1.80 -13.57 14.02
C LEU A 92 -3.05 -14.46 13.94
N LEU A 93 -4.23 -13.85 13.88
CA LEU A 93 -5.50 -14.56 13.73
C LEU A 93 -5.87 -14.68 12.25
N CYS A 94 -5.78 -15.88 11.70
CA CYS A 94 -5.94 -16.16 10.28
C CYS A 94 -7.32 -16.76 10.00
N PHE A 95 -8.35 -15.89 9.93
CA PHE A 95 -9.71 -16.30 9.58
C PHE A 95 -9.78 -16.71 8.11
N ASN A 96 -10.34 -17.90 7.82
CA ASN A 96 -10.51 -18.44 6.46
C ASN A 96 -9.21 -18.53 5.64
N ARG A 97 -8.07 -18.63 6.32
CA ARG A 97 -6.74 -18.73 5.68
C ARG A 97 -5.91 -19.91 6.23
N PRO A 98 -6.46 -21.15 6.22
CA PRO A 98 -5.74 -22.32 6.76
C PRO A 98 -4.45 -22.65 6.00
N PHE A 99 -4.37 -22.27 4.71
CA PHE A 99 -3.19 -22.45 3.87
C PHE A 99 -1.95 -21.75 4.41
N LEU A 100 -2.11 -20.70 5.23
CA LEU A 100 -0.99 -19.98 5.86
C LEU A 100 -0.19 -20.90 6.80
N LYS A 101 -0.78 -21.97 7.34
CA LYS A 101 -0.04 -22.96 8.15
C LYS A 101 1.11 -23.59 7.37
N ASN A 102 0.90 -23.88 6.11
CA ASN A 102 1.93 -24.49 5.25
C ASN A 102 2.96 -23.46 4.75
N GLN A 103 2.55 -22.22 4.62
CA GLN A 103 3.40 -21.11 4.18
C GLN A 103 4.31 -20.60 5.30
N LEU A 104 3.72 -20.32 6.46
CA LEU A 104 4.41 -19.75 7.63
C LEU A 104 4.97 -20.89 8.50
N LYS A 105 6.04 -21.54 8.06
CA LYS A 105 6.65 -22.65 8.79
C LYS A 105 7.25 -22.17 10.12
N ILE A 106 7.20 -23.03 11.13
CA ILE A 106 7.89 -22.78 12.42
C ILE A 106 9.37 -22.52 12.15
N ASP A 107 9.97 -21.64 12.93
CA ASP A 107 11.35 -21.14 12.83
C ASP A 107 11.64 -20.35 11.54
N SER A 108 10.64 -20.08 10.72
CA SER A 108 10.82 -19.22 9.54
C SER A 108 10.61 -17.75 9.86
N SER A 109 11.46 -16.88 9.29
CA SER A 109 11.35 -15.43 9.43
C SER A 109 10.56 -14.81 8.28
N TRP A 110 9.78 -13.78 8.60
CA TRP A 110 8.90 -13.06 7.71
C TRP A 110 8.87 -11.58 8.08
N TYR A 111 8.49 -10.73 7.14
CA TYR A 111 8.22 -9.32 7.38
C TYR A 111 6.71 -9.10 7.51
N LEU A 112 6.32 -8.50 8.61
CA LEU A 112 4.95 -8.19 8.98
C LEU A 112 4.69 -6.69 8.84
N ASN A 113 3.56 -6.32 8.24
CA ASN A 113 2.97 -5.00 8.41
C ASN A 113 1.53 -5.18 8.88
N ALA A 114 1.19 -4.61 10.03
CA ALA A 114 -0.13 -4.78 10.63
C ALA A 114 -0.44 -3.70 11.66
N PRO A 115 -1.72 -3.30 11.80
CA PRO A 115 -2.20 -2.70 13.03
C PRO A 115 -2.28 -3.79 14.11
N VAL A 116 -1.75 -3.52 15.30
CA VAL A 116 -1.76 -4.47 16.41
C VAL A 116 -2.62 -3.95 17.56
N GLN A 117 -3.20 -4.88 18.30
CA GLN A 117 -3.90 -4.62 19.55
C GLN A 117 -3.13 -5.27 20.69
N ARG A 118 -2.98 -4.56 21.81
CA ARG A 118 -2.34 -5.09 23.01
C ARG A 118 -3.40 -5.36 24.07
N TYR A 119 -3.50 -6.61 24.51
CA TYR A 119 -4.37 -7.02 25.60
C TYR A 119 -3.63 -7.91 26.59
N LYS A 120 -3.62 -7.54 27.89
CA LYS A 120 -2.90 -8.24 28.97
C LYS A 120 -1.43 -8.54 28.61
N GLY A 121 -0.75 -7.58 27.97
CA GLY A 121 0.66 -7.70 27.60
C GLY A 121 0.93 -8.45 26.30
N LEU A 122 -0.08 -9.05 25.66
CA LEU A 122 0.06 -9.80 24.42
C LEU A 122 -0.43 -8.99 23.22
N TYR A 123 0.36 -8.97 22.15
CA TYR A 123 -0.04 -8.35 20.89
C TYR A 123 -0.83 -9.33 20.03
N SER A 124 -1.83 -8.83 19.31
CA SER A 124 -2.61 -9.61 18.36
C SER A 124 -3.06 -8.78 17.18
N THR A 125 -3.27 -9.43 16.04
CA THR A 125 -3.87 -8.83 14.85
C THR A 125 -4.61 -9.88 14.02
N SER A 126 -5.65 -9.44 13.31
CA SER A 126 -6.35 -10.24 12.30
C SER A 126 -6.22 -9.65 10.90
N ARG A 127 -5.80 -8.40 10.80
CA ARG A 127 -5.53 -7.69 9.54
C ARG A 127 -4.04 -7.48 9.40
N PHE A 128 -3.40 -8.18 8.49
CA PHE A 128 -1.97 -8.08 8.31
C PHE A 128 -1.56 -8.39 6.86
N GLU A 129 -0.47 -7.79 6.47
CA GLU A 129 0.33 -8.14 5.32
C GLU A 129 1.60 -8.83 5.81
N ILE A 130 1.91 -9.99 5.24
CA ILE A 130 3.12 -10.75 5.58
C ILE A 130 3.83 -11.16 4.30
N LYS A 131 5.14 -10.92 4.24
CA LYS A 131 5.97 -11.15 3.06
C LYS A 131 7.28 -11.79 3.43
N LYS A 132 7.92 -12.41 2.43
CA LYS A 132 9.20 -13.09 2.64
C LYS A 132 10.36 -12.11 2.74
N THR A 133 10.29 -11.00 2.01
CA THR A 133 11.35 -9.99 1.98
C THR A 133 10.84 -8.62 2.45
N LYS A 134 11.78 -7.79 2.88
CA LYS A 134 11.55 -6.42 3.33
C LYS A 134 10.96 -5.56 2.20
N GLU A 135 11.49 -5.73 0.99
CA GLU A 135 11.09 -5.00 -0.22
C GLU A 135 9.65 -5.33 -0.62
N GLU A 136 9.26 -6.61 -0.57
CA GLU A 136 7.90 -7.04 -0.87
C GLU A 136 6.89 -6.52 0.15
N CYS A 137 7.30 -6.38 1.41
CA CYS A 137 6.48 -5.78 2.47
C CYS A 137 6.43 -4.25 2.37
N GLY A 138 7.27 -3.65 1.52
CA GLY A 138 7.35 -2.21 1.32
C GLY A 138 8.04 -1.46 2.45
N ILE A 139 8.75 -2.15 3.33
CA ILE A 139 9.52 -1.52 4.42
C ILE A 139 10.66 -0.70 3.81
N GLY A 140 10.88 0.50 4.33
CA GLY A 140 11.82 1.47 3.79
C GLY A 140 11.20 2.43 2.77
N LYS A 141 9.87 2.39 2.53
CA LYS A 141 9.16 3.21 1.53
C LYS A 141 7.96 3.91 2.13
N ILE A 142 7.52 4.96 1.45
CA ILE A 142 6.18 5.53 1.62
C ILE A 142 5.30 4.89 0.54
N LEU A 143 4.23 4.22 0.96
CA LEU A 143 3.31 3.55 0.04
C LEU A 143 2.02 4.34 -0.11
N PRO A 144 1.59 4.67 -1.35
CA PRO A 144 0.34 5.37 -1.57
C PRO A 144 -0.85 4.48 -1.18
N LEU A 145 -1.89 5.10 -0.59
CA LEU A 145 -3.17 4.48 -0.25
C LEU A 145 -4.25 5.02 -1.18
N TYR A 146 -4.80 4.16 -2.01
CA TYR A 146 -5.83 4.50 -2.98
C TYR A 146 -7.24 4.15 -2.49
N PRO A 147 -8.28 4.79 -3.06
CA PRO A 147 -9.63 4.26 -2.94
C PRO A 147 -9.70 2.85 -3.53
N LEU A 148 -10.55 2.02 -2.96
CA LEU A 148 -10.75 0.65 -3.41
C LEU A 148 -12.23 0.41 -3.71
N SER A 149 -12.52 -0.48 -4.65
CA SER A 149 -13.84 -0.97 -4.99
C SER A 149 -13.86 -2.49 -5.01
N GLY A 150 -14.89 -3.09 -4.47
CA GLY A 150 -15.13 -4.53 -4.51
C GLY A 150 -13.91 -5.37 -4.08
N ASN A 151 -13.38 -6.13 -5.01
CA ASN A 151 -12.26 -7.05 -4.77
C ASN A 151 -10.87 -6.45 -5.03
N LEU A 152 -10.77 -5.16 -5.40
CA LEU A 152 -9.49 -4.50 -5.58
C LEU A 152 -8.72 -4.46 -4.26
N LYS A 153 -7.42 -4.69 -4.36
CA LYS A 153 -6.46 -4.55 -3.26
C LYS A 153 -5.52 -3.38 -3.56
N GLN A 154 -4.94 -2.78 -2.53
CA GLN A 154 -3.93 -1.73 -2.69
C GLN A 154 -2.83 -2.12 -3.70
N LYS A 155 -2.40 -3.39 -3.65
CA LYS A 155 -1.41 -3.90 -4.61
C LYS A 155 -1.87 -3.76 -6.06
N ASN A 156 -3.13 -4.10 -6.36
CA ASN A 156 -3.64 -4.02 -7.74
C ASN A 156 -3.58 -2.59 -8.27
N VAL A 157 -4.00 -1.62 -7.45
CA VAL A 157 -3.99 -0.20 -7.85
C VAL A 157 -2.57 0.33 -7.97
N ARG A 158 -1.69 0.01 -7.01
CA ARG A 158 -0.26 0.39 -7.07
C ARG A 158 0.43 -0.16 -8.31
N ASP A 159 0.20 -1.43 -8.64
CA ASP A 159 0.79 -2.06 -9.82
C ASP A 159 0.27 -1.41 -11.12
N ALA A 160 -1.03 -1.11 -11.18
CA ALA A 160 -1.65 -0.44 -12.31
C ALA A 160 -1.10 0.97 -12.51
N THR A 161 -1.08 1.77 -11.46
CA THR A 161 -0.53 3.15 -11.50
C THR A 161 0.95 3.15 -11.88
N ARG A 162 1.74 2.22 -11.32
CA ARG A 162 3.16 2.12 -11.67
C ARG A 162 3.37 1.75 -13.13
N PHE A 163 2.61 0.79 -13.63
CA PHE A 163 2.66 0.42 -15.04
C PHE A 163 2.29 1.59 -15.94
N ALA A 164 1.22 2.30 -15.60
CA ALA A 164 0.75 3.47 -16.35
C ALA A 164 1.79 4.60 -16.38
N LEU A 165 2.37 4.94 -15.22
CA LEU A 165 3.43 5.95 -15.13
C LEU A 165 4.63 5.62 -16.03
N VAL A 166 5.10 4.38 -16.00
CA VAL A 166 6.24 3.96 -16.83
C VAL A 166 5.88 3.95 -18.31
N SER A 167 4.65 3.55 -18.65
CA SER A 167 4.20 3.44 -20.06
C SER A 167 3.94 4.79 -20.71
N LEU A 168 3.47 5.78 -19.93
CA LEU A 168 3.04 7.09 -20.44
C LEU A 168 4.09 8.20 -20.24
N SER A 169 5.10 7.97 -19.40
CA SER A 169 6.15 8.97 -19.14
C SER A 169 7.12 9.12 -20.34
N PRO A 170 7.61 10.33 -20.64
CA PRO A 170 7.30 11.60 -19.97
C PRO A 170 5.91 12.15 -20.34
N PHE A 171 5.30 12.89 -19.42
CA PHE A 171 4.04 13.58 -19.67
C PHE A 171 4.30 14.96 -20.30
N ASP A 172 3.48 15.32 -21.27
CA ASP A 172 3.54 16.64 -21.88
C ASP A 172 3.26 17.71 -20.84
N GLU A 173 4.05 18.79 -20.86
CA GLU A 173 3.88 19.92 -19.96
C GLU A 173 2.68 20.76 -20.41
N ILE A 174 1.79 21.06 -19.49
CA ILE A 174 0.60 21.90 -19.75
C ILE A 174 0.88 23.36 -19.42
N LEU A 175 1.70 23.60 -18.41
CA LEU A 175 2.02 24.94 -17.93
C LEU A 175 3.21 25.53 -18.69
N PRO A 176 3.19 26.84 -19.04
CA PRO A 176 4.37 27.53 -19.53
C PRO A 176 5.54 27.48 -18.51
N GLN A 177 6.76 27.33 -18.98
CA GLN A 177 7.94 27.24 -18.11
C GLN A 177 8.07 28.44 -17.16
N GLU A 178 7.76 29.64 -17.62
CA GLU A 178 7.74 30.85 -16.78
C GLU A 178 6.78 30.72 -15.59
N THR A 179 5.61 30.08 -15.80
CA THR A 179 4.63 29.83 -14.73
C THR A 179 5.16 28.82 -13.72
N ILE A 180 5.81 27.77 -14.19
CA ILE A 180 6.46 26.74 -13.34
C ILE A 180 7.51 27.41 -12.45
N ASP A 181 8.43 28.18 -13.05
CA ASP A 181 9.53 28.81 -12.33
C ASP A 181 9.03 29.86 -11.31
N ARG A 182 8.13 30.75 -11.74
CA ARG A 182 7.56 31.80 -10.87
C ARG A 182 6.84 31.23 -9.64
N ASN A 183 6.13 30.11 -9.81
CA ASN A 183 5.36 29.49 -8.73
C ASN A 183 6.13 28.37 -8.02
N LYS A 184 7.41 28.12 -8.38
CA LYS A 184 8.24 27.06 -7.80
C LYS A 184 7.55 25.69 -7.86
N LEU A 185 6.94 25.39 -9.00
CA LEU A 185 6.31 24.11 -9.29
C LEU A 185 7.37 23.11 -9.82
N VAL A 186 7.01 21.85 -9.89
CA VAL A 186 7.82 20.82 -10.53
C VAL A 186 7.24 20.47 -11.89
N SER A 187 7.96 19.72 -12.73
CA SER A 187 7.41 19.24 -13.99
C SER A 187 6.18 18.36 -13.76
N ARG A 188 5.29 18.26 -14.74
CA ARG A 188 4.12 17.38 -14.65
C ARG A 188 4.52 15.91 -14.42
N THR A 189 5.60 15.48 -15.07
CA THR A 189 6.16 14.13 -14.89
C THR A 189 6.63 13.92 -13.45
N ASP A 190 7.37 14.87 -12.87
CA ASP A 190 7.80 14.77 -11.49
C ASP A 190 6.63 14.85 -10.53
N ALA A 191 5.64 15.69 -10.81
CA ALA A 191 4.46 15.83 -9.96
C ALA A 191 3.70 14.50 -9.81
N PHE A 192 3.47 13.77 -10.92
CA PHE A 192 2.86 12.44 -10.85
C PHE A 192 3.76 11.44 -10.14
N ASN A 193 5.06 11.42 -10.41
CA ASN A 193 5.98 10.53 -9.71
C ASN A 193 6.00 10.80 -8.21
N PHE A 194 6.01 12.05 -7.79
CA PHE A 194 6.06 12.46 -6.39
C PHE A 194 4.78 12.11 -5.61
N VAL A 195 3.61 12.19 -6.23
CA VAL A 195 2.37 11.78 -5.54
C VAL A 195 2.19 10.27 -5.50
N HIS A 196 2.70 9.53 -6.47
CA HIS A 196 2.50 8.08 -6.52
C HIS A 196 3.64 7.28 -5.87
N TRP A 197 4.88 7.77 -5.93
CA TRP A 197 6.09 7.08 -5.44
C TRP A 197 7.02 8.04 -4.72
N PRO A 198 6.55 8.73 -3.68
CA PRO A 198 7.35 9.72 -2.98
C PRO A 198 8.48 9.08 -2.17
N LYS A 199 9.58 9.79 -2.04
CA LYS A 199 10.68 9.45 -1.14
C LYS A 199 10.47 10.07 0.25
N ASP A 200 9.80 11.22 0.29
CA ASP A 200 9.52 11.96 1.52
C ASP A 200 8.26 12.83 1.40
N GLU A 201 7.90 13.49 2.48
CA GLU A 201 6.73 14.38 2.54
C GLU A 201 6.88 15.61 1.65
N THR A 202 8.11 16.09 1.44
CA THR A 202 8.37 17.27 0.60
C THR A 202 8.03 16.98 -0.87
N GLU A 203 8.34 15.77 -1.34
CA GLU A 203 7.94 15.35 -2.70
C GLU A 203 6.41 15.29 -2.81
N ILE A 204 5.71 14.72 -1.81
CA ILE A 204 4.24 14.66 -1.79
C ILE A 204 3.64 16.07 -1.90
N GLU A 205 4.13 17.01 -1.10
CA GLU A 205 3.65 18.40 -1.09
C GLU A 205 3.89 19.08 -2.43
N LYS A 206 5.10 18.98 -3.00
CA LYS A 206 5.43 19.55 -4.30
C LYS A 206 4.58 18.98 -5.43
N GLY A 207 4.42 17.65 -5.46
CA GLY A 207 3.60 16.99 -6.46
C GLY A 207 2.15 17.40 -6.38
N ARG A 208 1.54 17.35 -5.18
CA ARG A 208 0.15 17.78 -4.96
C ARG A 208 -0.07 19.24 -5.32
N ARG A 209 0.86 20.13 -4.92
CA ARG A 209 0.78 21.56 -5.24
C ARG A 209 0.78 21.80 -6.74
N THR A 210 1.67 21.13 -7.48
CA THR A 210 1.75 21.28 -8.95
C THR A 210 0.49 20.79 -9.63
N LEU A 211 -0.02 19.59 -9.27
CA LEU A 211 -1.25 19.06 -9.86
C LEU A 211 -2.47 19.93 -9.56
N ALA A 212 -2.63 20.36 -8.29
CA ALA A 212 -3.72 21.25 -7.91
C ALA A 212 -3.65 22.61 -8.62
N PHE A 213 -2.46 23.20 -8.77
CA PHE A 213 -2.27 24.45 -9.51
C PHE A 213 -2.67 24.30 -10.98
N THR A 214 -2.25 23.19 -11.61
CA THR A 214 -2.60 22.89 -13.00
C THR A 214 -4.10 22.72 -13.18
N GLU A 215 -4.77 21.99 -12.28
CA GLU A 215 -6.22 21.76 -12.34
C GLU A 215 -6.99 23.08 -12.19
N LEU A 216 -6.62 23.93 -11.23
CA LEU A 216 -7.26 25.23 -11.02
C LEU A 216 -7.10 26.16 -12.23
N LEU A 217 -5.94 26.18 -12.88
CA LEU A 217 -5.71 27.00 -14.06
C LEU A 217 -6.51 26.55 -15.28
N LEU A 218 -6.81 25.25 -15.39
CA LEU A 218 -7.62 24.71 -16.50
C LEU A 218 -9.14 24.94 -16.31
N LEU A 219 -9.57 25.36 -15.13
CA LEU A 219 -10.98 25.68 -14.82
C LEU A 219 -11.33 27.16 -15.08
N GLU A 220 -10.32 28.04 -15.26
CA GLU A 220 -10.48 29.45 -15.63
C GLU A 220 -10.54 29.63 -17.16
#